data_327eb9b6f25f76ba188e644ded58bf61
#
_entry.id   327eb9b6f25f76ba188e644ded58bf61
#
_cell.length_a   1.000
_cell.length_b   1.000
_cell.length_c   1.000
_cell.angle_alpha   90.00
_cell.angle_beta   90.00
_cell.angle_gamma   90.00
#
_symmetry.space_group_name_H-M   'P 1'
#
loop_
_entity.id
_entity.type
_entity.pdbx_description
1 polymer ?
#
loop_
_entity_poly.entity_id
_entity_poly.type
_entity_poly.pdbx_seq_one_letter_code
_entity_poly.pdbx_strand_id
1 'polypeptide(L)'
;MGPGDLKNPLTSDQFGGLILNIDTLSSKMLAQFGQSELMAKSMRTALADSLDAIQDMGGTLEEAAALQQRTAEVLGRNVVLSAEGARDLYATYKVTNIEVGKMVSSMADVGVSAYNTASEMKKVVDIARESGVNAQAVSAKVIDNMKYLNQFNFEGGVSGLAKMAAQASMLRIDMKSTLDFAEKVYNPEGAIETAAALQRLGVTQGDLLDPLKLMDLSQNDPAELQNQIAQMSKQFVQLGKDGRFEIMPGGKRQMQEIAKAMGMPYTELTKMALAGADLDKKLKEISFPKEFSSEEDKKLIANMAEMKGGEYVIKTATGEKKVGELTEQDIKDLKVAAETAPPTMEELAKSQLSTLESIAGGIEKLTTLPAKQAAGTY
;
A
#
# COMPACT_ATOMS: atom_id res chain seq x y z
N MET A 1 28.85 -12.82 -25.95
CA MET A 1 27.64 -13.55 -25.57
C MET A 1 26.63 -12.50 -25.15
N GLY A 2 25.50 -12.43 -25.84
CA GLY A 2 24.47 -11.40 -25.62
C GLY A 2 23.58 -11.76 -24.43
N PRO A 3 22.81 -10.80 -23.88
CA PRO A 3 21.99 -10.99 -22.67
C PRO A 3 20.77 -11.90 -22.86
N GLY A 4 20.70 -12.70 -23.92
CA GLY A 4 19.60 -13.59 -24.26
C GLY A 4 19.80 -15.08 -23.98
N ASP A 5 20.99 -15.50 -23.52
CA ASP A 5 21.35 -16.93 -23.52
C ASP A 5 21.08 -17.69 -22.20
N LEU A 6 20.30 -17.15 -21.27
CA LEU A 6 20.00 -17.80 -19.99
C LEU A 6 18.60 -18.45 -19.88
N LYS A 7 17.84 -18.49 -20.96
CA LYS A 7 16.67 -19.40 -21.04
C LYS A 7 17.22 -20.76 -21.49
N ASN A 8 17.43 -21.67 -20.53
CA ASN A 8 17.58 -23.07 -20.89
C ASN A 8 16.40 -23.45 -21.79
N PRO A 9 16.59 -23.79 -23.06
CA PRO A 9 15.49 -24.18 -23.92
C PRO A 9 14.83 -25.39 -23.26
N LEU A 10 13.51 -25.31 -23.06
CA LEU A 10 12.75 -26.46 -22.59
C LEU A 10 13.08 -27.67 -23.47
N THR A 11 13.35 -28.79 -22.85
CA THR A 11 13.48 -30.05 -23.62
C THR A 11 12.19 -30.34 -24.34
N SER A 12 12.23 -31.11 -25.44
CA SER A 12 11.03 -31.49 -26.22
C SER A 12 9.92 -32.07 -25.32
N ASP A 13 10.30 -32.85 -24.30
CA ASP A 13 9.36 -33.47 -23.35
C ASP A 13 8.77 -32.43 -22.39
N GLN A 14 9.54 -31.47 -21.93
CA GLN A 14 9.06 -30.38 -21.07
C GLN A 14 8.11 -29.48 -21.85
N PHE A 15 8.42 -29.17 -23.09
CA PHE A 15 7.56 -28.37 -23.97
C PHE A 15 6.24 -29.12 -24.29
N GLY A 16 6.30 -30.42 -24.59
CA GLY A 16 5.13 -31.25 -24.78
C GLY A 16 4.25 -31.34 -23.54
N GLY A 17 4.87 -31.47 -22.35
CA GLY A 17 4.17 -31.45 -21.07
C GLY A 17 3.48 -30.10 -20.78
N LEU A 18 4.13 -29.00 -21.09
CA LEU A 18 3.57 -27.65 -20.92
C LEU A 18 2.33 -27.43 -21.79
N ILE A 19 2.39 -27.82 -23.08
CA ILE A 19 1.24 -27.76 -24.00
C ILE A 19 0.07 -28.59 -23.47
N LEU A 20 0.32 -29.79 -23.01
CA LEU A 20 -0.71 -30.70 -22.49
C LEU A 20 -1.38 -30.12 -21.21
N ASN A 21 -0.60 -29.51 -20.36
CA ASN A 21 -1.10 -28.84 -19.17
C ASN A 21 -1.94 -27.58 -19.50
N ILE A 22 -1.51 -26.78 -20.46
CA ILE A 22 -2.29 -25.62 -20.95
C ILE A 22 -3.62 -26.10 -21.54
N ASP A 23 -3.62 -27.17 -22.36
CA ASP A 23 -4.83 -27.74 -22.91
C ASP A 23 -5.78 -28.26 -21.83
N THR A 24 -5.24 -28.95 -20.84
CA THR A 24 -6.02 -29.47 -19.72
C THR A 24 -6.65 -28.39 -18.89
N LEU A 25 -5.88 -27.35 -18.52
CA LEU A 25 -6.37 -26.22 -17.73
C LEU A 25 -7.39 -25.38 -18.51
N SER A 26 -7.11 -25.08 -19.78
CA SER A 26 -8.06 -24.35 -20.64
C SER A 26 -9.37 -25.11 -20.81
N SER A 27 -9.31 -26.42 -21.00
CA SER A 27 -10.51 -27.28 -21.12
C SER A 27 -11.33 -27.33 -19.84
N LYS A 28 -10.69 -27.38 -18.66
CA LYS A 28 -11.38 -27.28 -17.36
C LYS A 28 -12.08 -25.93 -17.20
N MET A 29 -11.41 -24.84 -17.52
CA MET A 29 -11.98 -23.48 -17.44
C MET A 29 -13.18 -23.34 -18.39
N LEU A 30 -13.08 -23.84 -19.62
CA LEU A 30 -14.17 -23.81 -20.58
C LEU A 30 -15.38 -24.62 -20.12
N ALA A 31 -15.15 -25.79 -19.55
CA ALA A 31 -16.23 -26.61 -19.01
C ALA A 31 -16.98 -25.92 -17.87
N GLN A 32 -16.27 -25.20 -17.00
CA GLN A 32 -16.88 -24.41 -15.93
C GLN A 32 -17.76 -23.27 -16.45
N PHE A 33 -17.38 -22.66 -17.56
CA PHE A 33 -18.07 -21.49 -18.10
C PHE A 33 -19.02 -21.82 -19.26
N GLY A 34 -19.20 -23.09 -19.62
CA GLY A 34 -20.14 -23.55 -20.67
C GLY A 34 -19.80 -23.00 -22.05
N GLN A 35 -18.54 -22.85 -22.41
CA GLN A 35 -18.07 -22.12 -23.59
C GLN A 35 -17.77 -22.99 -24.81
N SER A 36 -17.83 -22.37 -25.99
CA SER A 36 -17.59 -23.04 -27.28
C SER A 36 -16.10 -23.25 -27.57
N GLU A 37 -15.84 -24.16 -28.52
CA GLU A 37 -14.48 -24.52 -28.99
C GLU A 37 -13.67 -23.31 -29.54
N LEU A 38 -14.36 -22.29 -30.05
CA LEU A 38 -13.71 -21.05 -30.52
C LEU A 38 -13.05 -20.27 -29.39
N MET A 39 -13.68 -20.27 -28.22
CA MET A 39 -13.15 -19.64 -27.03
C MET A 39 -11.97 -20.44 -26.44
N ALA A 40 -11.90 -21.76 -26.73
CA ALA A 40 -10.81 -22.63 -26.30
C ALA A 40 -9.45 -22.13 -26.81
N LYS A 41 -9.40 -21.73 -28.08
CA LYS A 41 -8.17 -21.22 -28.69
C LYS A 41 -7.73 -19.91 -28.04
N SER A 42 -8.66 -18.99 -27.84
CA SER A 42 -8.38 -17.71 -27.17
C SER A 42 -7.89 -17.90 -25.75
N MET A 43 -8.50 -18.85 -25.00
CA MET A 43 -8.10 -19.16 -23.63
C MET A 43 -6.72 -19.81 -23.57
N ARG A 44 -6.39 -20.73 -24.49
CA ARG A 44 -5.04 -21.34 -24.58
C ARG A 44 -3.97 -20.29 -24.83
N THR A 45 -4.21 -19.40 -25.79
CA THR A 45 -3.30 -18.30 -26.10
C THR A 45 -3.14 -17.39 -24.87
N ALA A 46 -4.24 -17.00 -24.24
CA ALA A 46 -4.20 -16.14 -23.05
C ALA A 46 -3.47 -16.78 -21.86
N LEU A 47 -3.60 -18.10 -21.68
CA LEU A 47 -2.85 -18.82 -20.63
C LEU A 47 -1.37 -18.87 -20.93
N ALA A 48 -0.99 -19.15 -22.19
CA ALA A 48 0.40 -19.17 -22.62
C ALA A 48 1.05 -17.79 -22.48
N ASP A 49 0.37 -16.74 -22.98
CA ASP A 49 0.83 -15.36 -22.91
C ASP A 49 0.89 -14.86 -21.45
N SER A 50 -0.09 -15.24 -20.62
CA SER A 50 -0.09 -14.92 -19.19
C SER A 50 1.06 -15.58 -18.46
N LEU A 51 1.35 -16.87 -18.78
CA LEU A 51 2.49 -17.56 -18.19
C LEU A 51 3.80 -16.88 -18.54
N ASP A 52 4.02 -16.58 -19.83
CA ASP A 52 5.22 -15.88 -20.29
C ASP A 52 5.38 -14.53 -19.57
N ALA A 53 4.29 -13.80 -19.42
CA ALA A 53 4.28 -12.49 -18.76
C ALA A 53 4.60 -12.54 -17.26
N ILE A 54 4.23 -13.61 -16.52
CA ILE A 54 4.45 -13.72 -15.07
C ILE A 54 5.66 -14.59 -14.70
N GLN A 55 6.21 -15.35 -15.64
CA GLN A 55 7.32 -16.27 -15.39
C GLN A 55 8.59 -15.55 -14.91
N ASP A 56 8.85 -14.36 -15.43
CA ASP A 56 9.97 -13.51 -15.01
C ASP A 56 9.84 -13.05 -13.54
N MET A 57 8.61 -13.07 -13.00
CA MET A 57 8.32 -12.78 -11.58
C MET A 57 8.21 -14.05 -10.71
N GLY A 58 8.64 -15.20 -11.24
CA GLY A 58 8.56 -16.49 -10.58
C GLY A 58 7.17 -17.11 -10.56
N GLY A 59 6.28 -16.68 -11.47
CA GLY A 59 4.93 -17.24 -11.61
C GLY A 59 4.91 -18.59 -12.29
N THR A 60 3.91 -19.40 -11.96
CA THR A 60 3.69 -20.74 -12.53
C THR A 60 2.47 -20.77 -13.46
N LEU A 61 2.33 -21.84 -14.24
CA LEU A 61 1.16 -22.04 -15.10
C LEU A 61 -0.14 -22.14 -14.28
N GLU A 62 -0.08 -22.77 -13.13
CA GLU A 62 -1.21 -22.88 -12.21
C GLU A 62 -1.63 -21.50 -11.68
N GLU A 63 -0.67 -20.63 -11.37
CA GLU A 63 -0.94 -19.27 -10.94
C GLU A 63 -1.53 -18.44 -12.08
N ALA A 64 -1.02 -18.58 -13.33
CA ALA A 64 -1.60 -17.92 -14.50
C ALA A 64 -3.05 -18.38 -14.76
N ALA A 65 -3.31 -19.68 -14.66
CA ALA A 65 -4.65 -20.24 -14.80
C ALA A 65 -5.59 -19.78 -13.68
N ALA A 66 -5.11 -19.80 -12.43
CA ALA A 66 -5.88 -19.32 -11.27
C ALA A 66 -6.24 -17.84 -11.41
N LEU A 67 -5.35 -17.01 -11.93
CA LEU A 67 -5.56 -15.59 -12.16
C LEU A 67 -6.68 -15.35 -13.19
N GLN A 68 -6.65 -16.05 -14.32
CA GLN A 68 -7.70 -16.00 -15.35
C GLN A 68 -9.04 -16.52 -14.79
N GLN A 69 -9.03 -17.69 -14.15
CA GLN A 69 -10.22 -18.33 -13.62
C GLN A 69 -10.89 -17.48 -12.53
N ARG A 70 -10.14 -17.03 -11.54
CA ARG A 70 -10.70 -16.22 -10.44
C ARG A 70 -11.26 -14.89 -10.91
N THR A 71 -10.61 -14.26 -11.90
CA THR A 71 -11.13 -13.03 -12.49
C THR A 71 -12.50 -13.27 -13.15
N ALA A 72 -12.64 -14.37 -13.90
CA ALA A 72 -13.90 -14.71 -14.54
C ALA A 72 -14.99 -15.14 -13.54
N GLU A 73 -14.65 -15.96 -12.54
CA GLU A 73 -15.56 -16.40 -11.49
C GLU A 73 -16.17 -15.24 -10.72
N VAL A 74 -15.32 -14.32 -10.26
CA VAL A 74 -15.74 -13.17 -9.46
C VAL A 74 -16.64 -12.23 -10.24
N LEU A 75 -16.33 -12.00 -11.51
CA LEU A 75 -17.13 -11.15 -12.38
C LEU A 75 -18.41 -11.82 -12.90
N GLY A 76 -18.57 -13.13 -12.67
CA GLY A 76 -19.71 -13.92 -13.18
C GLY A 76 -19.80 -13.91 -14.70
N ARG A 77 -18.71 -13.61 -15.39
CA ARG A 77 -18.64 -13.53 -16.86
C ARG A 77 -17.28 -13.94 -17.38
N ASN A 78 -17.24 -14.41 -18.59
CA ASN A 78 -16.00 -14.78 -19.24
C ASN A 78 -15.17 -13.55 -19.58
N VAL A 79 -14.08 -13.38 -18.87
CA VAL A 79 -13.06 -12.36 -19.09
C VAL A 79 -11.76 -13.07 -19.39
N VAL A 80 -11.15 -12.72 -20.50
CA VAL A 80 -9.81 -13.20 -20.87
C VAL A 80 -8.85 -12.02 -20.67
N LEU A 81 -8.01 -12.12 -19.66
CA LEU A 81 -6.99 -11.09 -19.42
C LEU A 81 -5.93 -11.15 -20.52
N SER A 82 -5.46 -9.98 -20.95
CA SER A 82 -4.27 -9.88 -21.79
C SER A 82 -3.02 -10.26 -20.99
N ALA A 83 -1.92 -10.55 -21.66
CA ALA A 83 -0.62 -10.82 -21.03
C ALA A 83 -0.22 -9.68 -20.07
N GLU A 84 -0.35 -8.43 -20.52
CA GLU A 84 -0.08 -7.24 -19.71
C GLU A 84 -1.00 -7.16 -18.48
N GLY A 85 -2.32 -7.36 -18.67
CA GLY A 85 -3.27 -7.35 -17.55
C GLY A 85 -2.99 -8.46 -16.53
N ALA A 86 -2.61 -9.65 -17.00
CA ALA A 86 -2.22 -10.76 -16.14
C ALA A 86 -0.94 -10.44 -15.35
N ARG A 87 0.07 -9.88 -16.03
CA ARG A 87 1.33 -9.45 -15.42
C ARG A 87 1.10 -8.42 -14.33
N ASP A 88 0.35 -7.37 -14.65
CA ASP A 88 0.12 -6.26 -13.74
C ASP A 88 -0.69 -6.66 -12.51
N LEU A 89 -1.71 -7.51 -12.69
CA LEU A 89 -2.47 -8.08 -11.56
C LEU A 89 -1.60 -8.99 -10.69
N TYR A 90 -0.74 -9.79 -11.31
CA TYR A 90 0.20 -10.65 -10.59
C TYR A 90 1.23 -9.85 -9.81
N ALA A 91 1.83 -8.82 -10.43
CA ALA A 91 2.74 -7.90 -9.78
C ALA A 91 2.06 -7.20 -8.57
N THR A 92 0.83 -6.74 -8.76
CA THR A 92 0.04 -6.12 -7.70
C THR A 92 -0.22 -7.09 -6.55
N TYR A 93 -0.57 -8.34 -6.85
CA TYR A 93 -0.71 -9.40 -5.85
C TYR A 93 0.59 -9.61 -5.06
N LYS A 94 1.74 -9.69 -5.73
CA LYS A 94 3.05 -9.86 -5.05
C LYS A 94 3.38 -8.71 -4.12
N VAL A 95 3.06 -7.47 -4.49
CA VAL A 95 3.31 -6.27 -3.67
C VAL A 95 2.33 -6.15 -2.51
N THR A 96 1.04 -6.37 -2.77
CA THR A 96 -0.03 -6.11 -1.79
C THR A 96 -0.39 -7.32 -0.94
N ASN A 97 -0.04 -8.52 -1.40
CA ASN A 97 -0.47 -9.81 -0.85
C ASN A 97 -2.00 -9.95 -0.72
N ILE A 98 -2.74 -9.23 -1.57
CA ILE A 98 -4.20 -9.29 -1.63
C ILE A 98 -4.60 -10.22 -2.77
N GLU A 99 -5.47 -11.17 -2.50
CA GLU A 99 -5.94 -12.13 -3.50
C GLU A 99 -6.55 -11.40 -4.71
N VAL A 100 -6.16 -11.81 -5.92
CA VAL A 100 -6.61 -11.17 -7.18
C VAL A 100 -8.12 -11.14 -7.30
N GLY A 101 -8.81 -12.24 -6.96
CA GLY A 101 -10.28 -12.28 -6.96
C GLY A 101 -10.90 -11.21 -6.09
N LYS A 102 -10.37 -11.00 -4.88
CA LYS A 102 -10.85 -9.95 -3.96
C LYS A 102 -10.59 -8.55 -4.53
N MET A 103 -9.41 -8.31 -5.12
CA MET A 103 -9.11 -7.02 -5.77
C MET A 103 -10.08 -6.73 -6.90
N VAL A 104 -10.23 -7.68 -7.83
CA VAL A 104 -11.10 -7.51 -9.00
C VAL A 104 -12.56 -7.35 -8.61
N SER A 105 -13.05 -8.14 -7.63
CA SER A 105 -14.43 -8.01 -7.13
C SER A 105 -14.69 -6.63 -6.55
N SER A 106 -13.87 -6.21 -5.58
CA SER A 106 -14.06 -4.93 -4.91
C SER A 106 -13.97 -3.75 -5.87
N MET A 107 -13.11 -3.83 -6.88
CA MET A 107 -13.00 -2.82 -7.94
C MET A 107 -14.20 -2.83 -8.89
N ALA A 108 -14.70 -4.01 -9.24
CA ALA A 108 -15.89 -4.14 -10.08
C ALA A 108 -17.15 -3.59 -9.39
N ASP A 109 -17.28 -3.76 -8.08
CA ASP A 109 -18.40 -3.23 -7.28
C ASP A 109 -18.52 -1.70 -7.35
N VAL A 110 -17.42 -1.00 -7.66
CA VAL A 110 -17.37 0.45 -7.83
C VAL A 110 -17.19 0.87 -9.30
N GLY A 111 -17.44 -0.04 -10.23
CA GLY A 111 -17.44 0.24 -11.67
C GLY A 111 -16.06 0.24 -12.33
N VAL A 112 -14.99 -0.16 -11.63
CA VAL A 112 -13.66 -0.29 -12.21
C VAL A 112 -13.54 -1.64 -12.93
N SER A 113 -13.15 -1.61 -14.20
CA SER A 113 -12.99 -2.84 -14.99
C SER A 113 -11.82 -3.70 -14.50
N ALA A 114 -11.88 -5.01 -14.74
CA ALA A 114 -10.77 -5.92 -14.42
C ALA A 114 -9.43 -5.48 -15.04
N TYR A 115 -9.48 -4.93 -16.25
CA TYR A 115 -8.28 -4.42 -16.94
C TYR A 115 -7.65 -3.20 -16.25
N ASN A 116 -8.45 -2.40 -15.57
CA ASN A 116 -7.98 -1.20 -14.87
C ASN A 116 -7.65 -1.47 -13.40
N THR A 117 -8.01 -2.64 -12.87
CA THR A 117 -7.81 -2.99 -11.46
C THR A 117 -6.35 -2.83 -11.03
N ALA A 118 -5.42 -3.36 -11.83
CA ALA A 118 -3.99 -3.26 -11.53
C ALA A 118 -3.49 -1.82 -11.54
N SER A 119 -3.91 -1.03 -12.53
CA SER A 119 -3.57 0.39 -12.64
C SER A 119 -4.08 1.20 -11.44
N GLU A 120 -5.32 0.97 -11.01
CA GLU A 120 -5.87 1.65 -9.84
C GLU A 120 -5.16 1.21 -8.54
N MET A 121 -4.88 -0.09 -8.40
CA MET A 121 -4.11 -0.60 -7.25
C MET A 121 -2.67 -0.09 -7.23
N LYS A 122 -2.05 0.11 -8.40
CA LYS A 122 -0.74 0.75 -8.47
C LYS A 122 -0.78 2.16 -7.88
N LYS A 123 -1.78 2.98 -8.22
CA LYS A 123 -1.96 4.31 -7.62
C LYS A 123 -2.10 4.22 -6.09
N VAL A 124 -2.82 3.22 -5.57
CA VAL A 124 -2.94 2.98 -4.12
C VAL A 124 -1.59 2.69 -3.48
N VAL A 125 -0.79 1.84 -4.13
CA VAL A 125 0.58 1.51 -3.67
C VAL A 125 1.47 2.75 -3.70
N ASP A 126 1.42 3.54 -4.78
CA ASP A 126 2.23 4.75 -4.93
C ASP A 126 1.86 5.79 -3.84
N ILE A 127 0.57 6.03 -3.59
CA ILE A 127 0.11 6.92 -2.51
C ILE A 127 0.60 6.45 -1.12
N ALA A 128 0.54 5.14 -0.85
CA ALA A 128 1.05 4.60 0.40
C ALA A 128 2.55 4.87 0.57
N ARG A 129 3.30 4.70 -0.49
CA ARG A 129 4.75 4.92 -0.55
C ARG A 129 5.09 6.39 -0.36
N GLU A 130 4.43 7.28 -1.09
CA GLU A 130 4.60 8.74 -0.96
C GLU A 130 4.28 9.22 0.46
N SER A 131 3.36 8.55 1.15
CA SER A 131 3.00 8.83 2.54
C SER A 131 3.93 8.16 3.57
N GLY A 132 4.90 7.34 3.15
CA GLY A 132 5.81 6.61 4.05
C GLY A 132 5.12 5.56 4.92
N VAL A 133 4.06 4.94 4.42
CA VAL A 133 3.30 3.90 5.13
C VAL A 133 3.35 2.58 4.38
N ASN A 134 3.07 1.51 5.09
CA ASN A 134 3.08 0.17 4.52
C ASN A 134 2.03 0.01 3.42
N ALA A 135 2.47 -0.19 2.17
CA ALA A 135 1.60 -0.31 1.01
C ALA A 135 0.59 -1.46 1.11
N GLN A 136 0.99 -2.61 1.68
CA GLN A 136 0.09 -3.74 1.90
C GLN A 136 -1.04 -3.37 2.87
N ALA A 137 -0.71 -2.70 3.97
CA ALA A 137 -1.71 -2.28 4.96
C ALA A 137 -2.68 -1.24 4.39
N VAL A 138 -2.20 -0.28 3.60
CA VAL A 138 -3.05 0.73 2.93
C VAL A 138 -3.93 0.07 1.89
N SER A 139 -3.37 -0.80 1.04
CA SER A 139 -4.12 -1.52 0.01
C SER A 139 -5.23 -2.38 0.62
N ALA A 140 -4.95 -3.08 1.72
CA ALA A 140 -5.98 -3.85 2.44
C ALA A 140 -7.12 -2.96 2.95
N LYS A 141 -6.78 -1.81 3.57
CA LYS A 141 -7.80 -0.84 4.02
C LYS A 141 -8.64 -0.30 2.87
N VAL A 142 -8.01 0.01 1.73
CA VAL A 142 -8.73 0.48 0.53
C VAL A 142 -9.71 -0.58 0.06
N ILE A 143 -9.25 -1.82 -0.16
CA ILE A 143 -10.11 -2.92 -0.63
C ILE A 143 -11.25 -3.21 0.35
N ASP A 144 -10.99 -3.23 1.65
CA ASP A 144 -12.02 -3.51 2.67
C ASP A 144 -13.09 -2.39 2.76
N ASN A 145 -12.73 -1.17 2.34
CA ASN A 145 -13.61 -0.01 2.40
C ASN A 145 -14.06 0.49 1.01
N MET A 146 -13.78 -0.26 -0.06
CA MET A 146 -14.11 0.12 -1.45
C MET A 146 -15.59 0.46 -1.65
N LYS A 147 -16.49 -0.25 -0.98
CA LYS A 147 -17.94 -0.03 -1.03
C LYS A 147 -18.36 1.42 -0.72
N TYR A 148 -17.57 2.15 0.07
CA TYR A 148 -17.90 3.53 0.43
C TYR A 148 -17.71 4.52 -0.73
N LEU A 149 -17.01 4.14 -1.80
CA LEU A 149 -16.97 4.92 -3.05
C LEU A 149 -18.35 5.04 -3.74
N ASN A 150 -19.27 4.11 -3.45
CA ASN A 150 -20.64 4.20 -3.93
C ASN A 150 -21.54 5.08 -3.04
N GLN A 151 -21.09 5.39 -1.82
CA GLN A 151 -21.86 6.15 -0.84
C GLN A 151 -21.39 7.60 -0.72
N PHE A 152 -20.08 7.82 -0.80
CA PHE A 152 -19.45 9.12 -0.64
C PHE A 152 -18.66 9.49 -1.90
N ASN A 153 -18.58 10.78 -2.18
CA ASN A 153 -17.68 11.29 -3.21
C ASN A 153 -16.29 11.44 -2.61
N PHE A 154 -15.32 10.74 -3.19
CA PHE A 154 -13.91 10.93 -2.87
C PHE A 154 -13.24 11.68 -4.02
N GLU A 155 -12.52 12.75 -3.74
CA GLU A 155 -11.76 13.44 -4.77
C GLU A 155 -10.74 12.49 -5.41
N GLY A 156 -10.89 12.22 -6.71
CA GLY A 156 -10.09 11.24 -7.43
C GLY A 156 -10.48 9.78 -7.22
N GLY A 157 -11.67 9.49 -6.65
CA GLY A 157 -12.21 8.14 -6.52
C GLY A 157 -11.33 7.23 -5.65
N VAL A 158 -10.82 6.14 -6.23
CA VAL A 158 -9.94 5.17 -5.52
C VAL A 158 -8.72 5.85 -4.92
N SER A 159 -8.15 6.86 -5.60
CA SER A 159 -6.99 7.60 -5.09
C SER A 159 -7.34 8.44 -3.86
N GLY A 160 -8.52 9.05 -3.79
CA GLY A 160 -9.00 9.76 -2.60
C GLY A 160 -9.17 8.84 -1.40
N LEU A 161 -9.79 7.67 -1.64
CA LEU A 161 -9.92 6.63 -0.61
C LEU A 161 -8.53 6.13 -0.14
N ALA A 162 -7.56 6.02 -1.05
CA ALA A 162 -6.19 5.62 -0.73
C ALA A 162 -5.47 6.68 0.13
N LYS A 163 -5.64 7.98 -0.15
CA LYS A 163 -5.11 9.07 0.67
C LYS A 163 -5.66 9.00 2.10
N MET A 164 -6.97 8.79 2.24
CA MET A 164 -7.61 8.59 3.54
C MET A 164 -7.06 7.36 4.27
N ALA A 165 -6.88 6.24 3.57
CA ALA A 165 -6.32 5.01 4.13
C ALA A 165 -4.86 5.17 4.56
N ALA A 166 -4.05 5.89 3.77
CA ALA A 166 -2.67 6.21 4.11
C ALA A 166 -2.59 7.07 5.37
N GLN A 167 -3.41 8.11 5.46
CA GLN A 167 -3.50 8.96 6.65
C GLN A 167 -3.98 8.16 7.88
N ALA A 168 -5.01 7.33 7.73
CA ALA A 168 -5.47 6.45 8.81
C ALA A 168 -4.34 5.51 9.29
N SER A 169 -3.47 5.08 8.38
CA SER A 169 -2.30 4.27 8.73
C SER A 169 -1.23 5.07 9.48
N MET A 170 -0.97 6.33 9.08
CA MET A 170 -0.08 7.24 9.82
C MET A 170 -0.58 7.50 11.24
N LEU A 171 -1.87 7.75 11.39
CA LEU A 171 -2.51 8.01 12.67
C LEU A 171 -2.78 6.74 13.49
N ARG A 172 -2.52 5.56 12.93
CA ARG A 172 -2.76 4.22 13.54
C ARG A 172 -4.22 4.01 13.97
N ILE A 173 -5.14 4.49 13.14
CA ILE A 173 -6.59 4.41 13.38
C ILE A 173 -7.28 3.47 12.41
N ASP A 174 -8.51 3.09 12.77
CA ASP A 174 -9.42 2.44 11.85
C ASP A 174 -10.18 3.49 11.04
N MET A 175 -9.95 3.50 9.72
CA MET A 175 -10.64 4.39 8.79
C MET A 175 -12.16 4.23 8.83
N LYS A 176 -12.65 3.02 9.13
CA LYS A 176 -14.08 2.74 9.24
C LYS A 176 -14.76 3.65 10.26
N SER A 177 -14.11 3.96 11.38
CA SER A 177 -14.67 4.86 12.40
C SER A 177 -15.00 6.25 11.86
N THR A 178 -14.16 6.78 10.94
CA THR A 178 -14.43 8.07 10.29
C THR A 178 -15.56 7.93 9.26
N LEU A 179 -15.61 6.83 8.52
CA LEU A 179 -16.66 6.58 7.53
C LEU A 179 -18.02 6.38 8.20
N ASP A 180 -18.08 5.66 9.32
CA ASP A 180 -19.30 5.52 10.13
C ASP A 180 -19.75 6.90 10.68
N PHE A 181 -18.82 7.76 11.06
CA PHE A 181 -19.13 9.13 11.44
C PHE A 181 -19.62 9.96 10.25
N ALA A 182 -18.99 9.84 9.08
CA ALA A 182 -19.44 10.49 7.86
C ALA A 182 -20.90 10.09 7.53
N GLU A 183 -21.23 8.80 7.65
CA GLU A 183 -22.61 8.31 7.47
C GLU A 183 -23.59 8.94 8.46
N LYS A 184 -23.20 9.09 9.74
CA LYS A 184 -24.00 9.73 10.76
C LYS A 184 -24.34 11.18 10.43
N VAL A 185 -23.37 11.95 9.91
CA VAL A 185 -23.53 13.38 9.62
C VAL A 185 -23.85 13.67 8.14
N TYR A 186 -24.15 12.62 7.38
CA TYR A 186 -24.51 12.71 5.96
C TYR A 186 -25.79 13.52 5.72
N ASN A 187 -26.74 13.45 6.65
CA ASN A 187 -28.00 14.16 6.59
C ASN A 187 -28.00 15.40 7.52
N PRO A 188 -28.87 16.40 7.26
CA PRO A 188 -28.92 17.64 8.02
C PRO A 188 -29.15 17.46 9.54
N GLU A 189 -29.98 16.51 9.94
CA GLU A 189 -30.32 16.26 11.34
C GLU A 189 -29.08 15.80 12.12
N GLY A 190 -28.36 14.78 11.62
CA GLY A 190 -27.12 14.28 12.24
C GLY A 190 -26.02 15.32 12.28
N ALA A 191 -25.89 16.14 11.24
CA ALA A 191 -24.91 17.22 11.18
C ALA A 191 -25.21 18.32 12.20
N ILE A 192 -26.47 18.78 12.32
CA ILE A 192 -26.90 19.79 13.28
C ILE A 192 -26.71 19.29 14.71
N GLU A 193 -27.18 18.06 15.02
CA GLU A 193 -27.04 17.47 16.34
C GLU A 193 -25.56 17.38 16.76
N THR A 194 -24.72 16.88 15.86
CA THR A 194 -23.28 16.69 16.13
C THR A 194 -22.58 18.03 16.31
N ALA A 195 -22.77 19.00 15.41
CA ALA A 195 -22.15 20.33 15.53
C ALA A 195 -22.55 21.03 16.84
N ALA A 196 -23.85 20.99 17.21
CA ALA A 196 -24.33 21.54 18.47
C ALA A 196 -23.75 20.81 19.69
N ALA A 197 -23.58 19.49 19.63
CA ALA A 197 -22.93 18.73 20.69
C ALA A 197 -21.45 19.09 20.86
N LEU A 198 -20.70 19.21 19.76
CA LEU A 198 -19.29 19.61 19.77
C LEU A 198 -19.10 21.03 20.38
N GLN A 199 -19.97 21.98 20.02
CA GLN A 199 -19.95 23.34 20.61
C GLN A 199 -20.18 23.29 22.13
N ARG A 200 -21.19 22.55 22.59
CA ARG A 200 -21.48 22.39 24.04
C ARG A 200 -20.35 21.70 24.80
N LEU A 201 -19.59 20.86 24.12
CA LEU A 201 -18.43 20.15 24.69
C LEU A 201 -17.14 20.97 24.62
N GLY A 202 -17.22 22.24 24.20
CA GLY A 202 -16.10 23.18 24.25
C GLY A 202 -15.14 23.07 23.09
N VAL A 203 -15.53 22.48 21.97
CA VAL A 203 -14.83 22.63 20.70
C VAL A 203 -15.08 24.06 20.21
N THR A 204 -14.01 24.85 19.99
CA THR A 204 -14.14 26.29 19.75
C THR A 204 -13.83 26.69 18.32
N GLN A 205 -13.21 25.82 17.54
CA GLN A 205 -12.75 26.12 16.18
C GLN A 205 -12.89 24.89 15.27
N GLY A 206 -13.05 25.15 13.98
CA GLY A 206 -13.04 24.17 12.92
C GLY A 206 -14.37 24.05 12.18
N ASP A 207 -14.30 23.50 10.99
CA ASP A 207 -15.44 23.33 10.08
C ASP A 207 -16.47 22.31 10.61
N LEU A 208 -16.10 21.48 11.58
CA LEU A 208 -16.98 20.54 12.26
C LEU A 208 -18.08 21.19 13.11
N LEU A 209 -17.97 22.50 13.38
CA LEU A 209 -18.96 23.28 14.13
C LEU A 209 -20.04 23.90 13.25
N ASP A 210 -19.84 23.91 11.94
CA ASP A 210 -20.83 24.35 10.95
C ASP A 210 -21.53 23.13 10.37
N PRO A 211 -22.84 22.94 10.62
CA PRO A 211 -23.55 21.77 10.14
C PRO A 211 -23.51 21.60 8.61
N LEU A 212 -23.53 22.71 7.86
CA LEU A 212 -23.51 22.64 6.39
C LEU A 212 -22.14 22.18 5.88
N LYS A 213 -21.06 22.71 6.45
CA LYS A 213 -19.71 22.26 6.12
C LYS A 213 -19.46 20.82 6.56
N LEU A 214 -19.93 20.45 7.74
CA LEU A 214 -19.82 19.09 8.24
C LEU A 214 -20.51 18.07 7.32
N MET A 215 -21.71 18.43 6.85
CA MET A 215 -22.45 17.62 5.88
C MET A 215 -21.72 17.58 4.53
N ASP A 216 -21.23 18.71 4.04
CA ASP A 216 -20.48 18.78 2.77
C ASP A 216 -19.21 17.92 2.82
N LEU A 217 -18.40 18.04 3.88
CA LEU A 217 -17.22 17.22 4.10
C LEU A 217 -17.57 15.71 4.15
N SER A 218 -18.67 15.36 4.81
CA SER A 218 -19.10 13.96 4.87
C SER A 218 -19.48 13.38 3.52
N GLN A 219 -20.10 14.18 2.66
CA GLN A 219 -20.59 13.76 1.35
C GLN A 219 -19.52 13.79 0.27
N ASN A 220 -18.68 14.82 0.28
CA ASN A 220 -17.82 15.16 -0.85
C ASN A 220 -16.31 15.01 -0.56
N ASP A 221 -15.90 14.98 0.72
CA ASP A 221 -14.50 14.78 1.09
C ASP A 221 -14.33 14.12 2.48
N PRO A 222 -14.64 12.82 2.62
CA PRO A 222 -14.40 12.10 3.88
C PRO A 222 -12.92 12.08 4.31
N ALA A 223 -11.99 12.26 3.37
CA ALA A 223 -10.56 12.34 3.70
C ALA A 223 -10.24 13.64 4.45
N GLU A 224 -10.78 14.77 3.99
CA GLU A 224 -10.65 16.04 4.70
C GLU A 224 -11.45 16.03 6.02
N LEU A 225 -12.62 15.38 6.06
CA LEU A 225 -13.34 15.16 7.31
C LEU A 225 -12.45 14.47 8.35
N GLN A 226 -11.68 13.44 7.96
CA GLN A 226 -10.70 12.78 8.83
C GLN A 226 -9.62 13.75 9.33
N ASN A 227 -9.11 14.63 8.47
CA ASN A 227 -8.16 15.67 8.82
C ASN A 227 -8.73 16.63 9.87
N GLN A 228 -9.95 17.11 9.66
CA GLN A 228 -10.63 18.02 10.56
C GLN A 228 -10.87 17.41 11.95
N ILE A 229 -11.24 16.11 12.00
CA ILE A 229 -11.35 15.38 13.26
C ILE A 229 -10.00 15.29 13.98
N ALA A 230 -8.94 14.97 13.24
CA ALA A 230 -7.59 14.90 13.81
C ALA A 230 -7.13 16.27 14.34
N GLN A 231 -7.38 17.35 13.59
CA GLN A 231 -7.06 18.72 14.03
C GLN A 231 -7.83 19.11 15.30
N MET A 232 -9.14 18.87 15.31
CA MET A 232 -10.01 19.15 16.47
C MET A 232 -9.54 18.36 17.70
N SER A 233 -9.22 17.09 17.54
CA SER A 233 -8.82 16.22 18.66
C SER A 233 -7.51 16.64 19.32
N LYS A 234 -6.60 17.29 18.60
CA LYS A 234 -5.32 17.82 19.15
C LYS A 234 -5.51 18.94 20.18
N GLN A 235 -6.67 19.60 20.22
CA GLN A 235 -6.98 20.64 21.23
C GLN A 235 -6.96 20.08 22.66
N PHE A 236 -7.10 18.76 22.83
CA PHE A 236 -7.16 18.08 24.13
C PHE A 236 -5.84 17.42 24.53
N VAL A 237 -4.75 17.69 23.79
CA VAL A 237 -3.44 17.08 23.99
C VAL A 237 -2.46 18.09 24.56
N GLN A 238 -1.62 17.64 25.47
CA GLN A 238 -0.49 18.41 26.01
C GLN A 238 0.80 17.58 25.95
N LEU A 239 1.95 18.26 25.98
CA LEU A 239 3.23 17.62 26.13
C LEU A 239 3.47 17.28 27.63
N GLY A 240 3.59 16.02 27.98
CA GLY A 240 3.89 15.57 29.33
C GLY A 240 5.34 15.87 29.74
N LYS A 241 5.62 15.71 31.02
CA LYS A 241 6.97 15.95 31.61
C LYS A 241 8.04 15.00 31.08
N ASP A 242 7.62 13.84 30.59
CA ASP A 242 8.48 12.81 29.98
C ASP A 242 8.73 13.04 28.48
N GLY A 243 8.23 14.18 27.92
CA GLY A 243 8.38 14.54 26.53
C GLY A 243 7.40 13.81 25.57
N ARG A 244 6.47 13.02 26.12
CA ARG A 244 5.42 12.34 25.35
C ARG A 244 4.13 13.14 25.38
N PHE A 245 3.34 12.97 24.33
CA PHE A 245 2.00 13.56 24.32
C PHE A 245 1.04 12.75 25.18
N GLU A 246 0.21 13.46 25.93
CA GLU A 246 -0.84 12.91 26.79
C GLU A 246 -2.13 13.74 26.68
N ILE A 247 -3.24 13.13 27.00
CA ILE A 247 -4.50 13.85 27.08
C ILE A 247 -4.48 14.75 28.33
N MET A 248 -4.82 16.03 28.17
CA MET A 248 -4.85 17.03 29.25
C MET A 248 -5.64 16.53 30.48
N PRO A 249 -5.23 16.91 31.68
CA PRO A 249 -6.06 16.69 32.88
C PRO A 249 -7.46 17.28 32.69
N GLY A 250 -8.50 16.45 32.92
CA GLY A 250 -9.89 16.84 32.66
C GLY A 250 -10.36 16.65 31.20
N GLY A 251 -9.46 16.64 30.22
CA GLY A 251 -9.79 16.42 28.81
C GLY A 251 -10.28 15.02 28.46
N LYS A 252 -9.92 14.02 29.27
CA LYS A 252 -10.33 12.62 29.02
C LYS A 252 -11.85 12.45 28.98
N ARG A 253 -12.56 13.02 29.98
CA ARG A 253 -14.02 12.95 30.02
C ARG A 253 -14.64 13.71 28.84
N GLN A 254 -14.11 14.86 28.53
CA GLN A 254 -14.57 15.69 27.41
C GLN A 254 -14.40 14.96 26.08
N MET A 255 -13.23 14.36 25.83
CA MET A 255 -13.00 13.54 24.65
C MET A 255 -13.89 12.29 24.58
N GLN A 256 -14.22 11.68 25.73
CA GLN A 256 -15.20 10.56 25.77
C GLN A 256 -16.58 11.00 25.31
N GLU A 257 -17.06 12.17 25.78
CA GLU A 257 -18.35 12.72 25.36
C GLU A 257 -18.33 13.18 23.89
N ILE A 258 -17.22 13.74 23.40
CA ILE A 258 -17.02 14.08 21.98
C ILE A 258 -17.07 12.80 21.13
N ALA A 259 -16.32 11.77 21.49
CA ALA A 259 -16.31 10.51 20.78
C ALA A 259 -17.72 9.90 20.70
N LYS A 260 -18.45 9.94 21.82
CA LYS A 260 -19.85 9.50 21.87
C LYS A 260 -20.75 10.35 20.97
N ALA A 261 -20.61 11.68 21.00
CA ALA A 261 -21.37 12.59 20.14
C ALA A 261 -21.10 12.33 18.65
N MET A 262 -19.88 11.97 18.30
CA MET A 262 -19.49 11.60 16.94
C MET A 262 -19.87 10.16 16.56
N GLY A 263 -20.16 9.29 17.54
CA GLY A 263 -20.36 7.86 17.28
C GLY A 263 -19.06 7.09 17.03
N MET A 264 -17.93 7.66 17.43
CA MET A 264 -16.60 7.06 17.24
C MET A 264 -16.11 6.39 18.54
N PRO A 265 -15.30 5.33 18.47
CA PRO A 265 -14.63 4.80 19.64
C PRO A 265 -13.69 5.84 20.26
N TYR A 266 -13.76 6.01 21.59
CA TYR A 266 -12.85 6.93 22.31
C TYR A 266 -11.36 6.65 22.02
N THR A 267 -11.01 5.36 21.91
CA THR A 267 -9.64 4.94 21.61
C THR A 267 -9.15 5.44 20.24
N GLU A 268 -10.02 5.47 19.25
CA GLU A 268 -9.66 5.96 17.91
C GLU A 268 -9.46 7.49 17.92
N LEU A 269 -10.36 8.23 18.56
CA LEU A 269 -10.21 9.68 18.70
C LEU A 269 -8.93 10.04 19.49
N THR A 270 -8.60 9.27 20.53
CA THR A 270 -7.37 9.46 21.30
C THR A 270 -6.12 9.18 20.46
N LYS A 271 -6.12 8.12 19.66
CA LYS A 271 -5.02 7.82 18.74
C LYS A 271 -4.82 8.95 17.72
N MET A 272 -5.91 9.46 17.11
CA MET A 272 -5.86 10.61 16.20
C MET A 272 -5.20 11.81 16.86
N ALA A 273 -5.61 12.13 18.08
CA ALA A 273 -5.10 13.26 18.84
C ALA A 273 -3.60 13.15 19.11
N LEU A 274 -3.17 12.02 19.66
CA LEU A 274 -1.78 11.80 20.07
C LEU A 274 -0.84 11.68 18.86
N ALA A 275 -1.22 10.88 17.85
CA ALA A 275 -0.39 10.69 16.66
C ALA A 275 -0.34 11.98 15.81
N GLY A 276 -1.45 12.71 15.71
CA GLY A 276 -1.48 14.01 15.04
C GLY A 276 -0.59 15.05 15.73
N ALA A 277 -0.60 15.11 17.06
CA ALA A 277 0.26 16.01 17.82
C ALA A 277 1.75 15.63 17.70
N ASP A 278 2.08 14.33 17.68
CA ASP A 278 3.45 13.84 17.47
C ASP A 278 3.97 14.22 16.08
N LEU A 279 3.16 14.03 15.06
CA LEU A 279 3.51 14.43 13.69
C LEU A 279 3.73 15.95 13.57
N ASP A 280 2.85 16.78 14.15
CA ASP A 280 3.00 18.23 14.16
C ASP A 280 4.28 18.68 14.88
N LYS A 281 4.62 18.00 15.99
CA LYS A 281 5.88 18.25 16.71
C LYS A 281 7.08 17.95 15.83
N LYS A 282 7.10 16.77 15.20
CA LYS A 282 8.18 16.37 14.30
C LYS A 282 8.33 17.37 13.14
N LEU A 283 7.23 17.78 12.52
CA LEU A 283 7.25 18.78 11.43
C LEU A 283 7.83 20.14 11.87
N LYS A 284 7.68 20.51 13.14
CA LYS A 284 8.21 21.78 13.70
C LYS A 284 9.66 21.65 14.15
N GLU A 285 10.05 20.53 14.73
CA GLU A 285 11.36 20.33 15.33
C GLU A 285 12.41 19.85 14.33
N ILE A 286 12.01 19.16 13.29
CA ILE A 286 12.93 18.68 12.25
C ILE A 286 13.42 19.84 11.41
N SER A 287 14.74 20.02 11.38
CA SER A 287 15.38 20.92 10.41
C SER A 287 15.49 20.23 9.07
N PHE A 288 14.53 20.50 8.20
CA PHE A 288 14.56 19.94 6.85
C PHE A 288 15.61 20.65 5.98
N PRO A 289 16.41 19.91 5.19
CA PRO A 289 17.25 20.50 4.14
C PRO A 289 16.42 21.37 3.18
N LYS A 290 17.05 22.37 2.57
CA LYS A 290 16.36 23.32 1.65
C LYS A 290 15.79 22.64 0.40
N GLU A 291 16.32 21.51 0.06
CA GLU A 291 15.90 20.65 -1.05
C GLU A 291 14.48 20.07 -0.82
N PHE A 292 14.01 20.00 0.43
CA PHE A 292 12.64 19.58 0.78
C PHE A 292 11.67 20.73 0.66
N SER A 293 11.21 21.01 -0.54
CA SER A 293 10.28 22.11 -0.80
C SER A 293 8.81 21.71 -0.65
N SER A 294 8.46 20.43 -0.81
CA SER A 294 7.07 19.98 -0.74
C SER A 294 6.66 19.61 0.69
N GLU A 295 5.43 19.93 1.05
CA GLU A 295 4.85 19.55 2.35
C GLU A 295 4.66 18.03 2.46
N GLU A 296 4.44 17.34 1.33
CA GLU A 296 4.33 15.90 1.24
C GLU A 296 5.67 15.24 1.62
N ASP A 297 6.79 15.74 1.11
CA ASP A 297 8.13 15.23 1.44
C ASP A 297 8.45 15.41 2.92
N LYS A 298 8.10 16.55 3.50
CA LYS A 298 8.28 16.79 4.93
C LYS A 298 7.44 15.85 5.78
N LYS A 299 6.19 15.60 5.39
CA LYS A 299 5.31 14.64 6.07
C LYS A 299 5.83 13.21 5.95
N LEU A 300 6.29 12.80 4.75
CA LEU A 300 6.93 11.50 4.52
C LEU A 300 8.09 11.29 5.50
N ILE A 301 9.02 12.24 5.53
CA ILE A 301 10.21 12.19 6.39
C ILE A 301 9.84 12.24 7.86
N ALA A 302 8.94 13.14 8.29
CA ALA A 302 8.49 13.22 9.67
C ALA A 302 7.81 11.91 10.14
N ASN A 303 7.07 11.25 9.24
CA ASN A 303 6.45 9.95 9.54
C ASN A 303 7.48 8.84 9.72
N MET A 304 8.54 8.83 8.90
CA MET A 304 9.60 7.81 8.95
C MET A 304 10.66 8.11 10.02
N ALA A 305 10.79 9.36 10.47
CA ALA A 305 11.81 9.78 11.41
C ALA A 305 11.56 9.25 12.83
N GLU A 306 12.62 8.72 13.45
CA GLU A 306 12.64 8.30 14.85
C GLU A 306 13.61 9.16 15.65
N MET A 307 13.25 9.46 16.92
CA MET A 307 14.11 10.19 17.82
C MET A 307 15.16 9.25 18.42
N LYS A 308 16.44 9.54 18.20
CA LYS A 308 17.56 8.78 18.74
C LYS A 308 18.66 9.71 19.23
N GLY A 309 18.97 9.63 20.51
CA GLY A 309 20.03 10.49 21.08
C GLY A 309 19.78 11.99 21.01
N GLY A 310 18.51 12.44 20.94
CA GLY A 310 18.14 13.86 20.84
C GLY A 310 18.06 14.40 19.41
N GLU A 311 18.28 13.56 18.41
CA GLU A 311 18.20 13.92 16.99
C GLU A 311 17.24 13.00 16.24
N TYR A 312 16.62 13.54 15.18
CA TYR A 312 15.75 12.75 14.30
C TYR A 312 16.59 12.04 13.25
N VAL A 313 16.46 10.71 13.19
CA VAL A 313 17.17 9.83 12.26
C VAL A 313 16.19 9.05 11.38
N ILE A 314 16.62 8.73 10.18
CA ILE A 314 15.89 7.86 9.23
C ILE A 314 16.82 6.74 8.78
N LYS A 315 16.25 5.55 8.59
CA LYS A 315 16.92 4.44 7.93
C LYS A 315 16.85 4.64 6.42
N THR A 316 18.01 4.81 5.79
CA THR A 316 18.18 4.83 4.35
C THR A 316 18.80 3.52 3.85
N ALA A 317 18.88 3.32 2.54
CA ALA A 317 19.58 2.17 1.95
C ALA A 317 21.05 2.08 2.36
N THR A 318 21.68 3.22 2.66
CA THR A 318 23.08 3.33 3.07
C THR A 318 23.30 3.29 4.59
N GLY A 319 22.22 3.14 5.38
CA GLY A 319 22.26 3.09 6.86
C GLY A 319 21.41 4.16 7.52
N GLU A 320 21.58 4.35 8.84
CA GLU A 320 20.90 5.42 9.59
C GLU A 320 21.57 6.77 9.27
N LYS A 321 20.76 7.77 8.89
CA LYS A 321 21.20 9.16 8.68
C LYS A 321 20.34 10.12 9.49
N LYS A 322 20.93 11.23 9.94
CA LYS A 322 20.18 12.34 10.53
C LYS A 322 19.36 13.02 9.44
N VAL A 323 18.15 13.47 9.78
CA VAL A 323 17.27 14.11 8.77
C VAL A 323 17.93 15.34 8.15
N GLY A 324 18.68 16.14 8.95
CA GLY A 324 19.40 17.30 8.46
C GLY A 324 20.57 17.00 7.51
N GLU A 325 20.99 15.74 7.41
CA GLU A 325 22.11 15.28 6.56
C GLU A 325 21.61 14.54 5.30
N LEU A 326 20.29 14.43 5.11
CA LEU A 326 19.71 13.78 3.94
C LEU A 326 20.01 14.59 2.67
N THR A 327 20.39 13.89 1.62
CA THR A 327 20.64 14.47 0.29
C THR A 327 19.41 14.28 -0.61
N GLU A 328 19.35 15.02 -1.71
CA GLU A 328 18.31 14.84 -2.74
C GLU A 328 18.28 13.40 -3.28
N GLN A 329 19.45 12.74 -3.34
CA GLN A 329 19.54 11.34 -3.74
C GLN A 329 18.93 10.41 -2.70
N ASP A 330 19.19 10.64 -1.39
CA ASP A 330 18.55 9.86 -0.33
C ASP A 330 17.03 9.96 -0.38
N ILE A 331 16.50 11.14 -0.72
CA ILE A 331 15.05 11.35 -0.88
C ILE A 331 14.52 10.57 -2.09
N LYS A 332 15.22 10.68 -3.21
CA LYS A 332 14.89 9.90 -4.40
C LYS A 332 14.95 8.40 -4.08
N ASP A 333 15.97 7.96 -3.38
CA ASP A 333 16.14 6.56 -2.98
C ASP A 333 15.05 6.13 -1.97
N LEU A 334 14.64 6.99 -1.03
CA LEU A 334 13.51 6.73 -0.14
C LEU A 334 12.19 6.64 -0.93
N LYS A 335 11.98 7.49 -1.93
CA LYS A 335 10.85 7.42 -2.85
C LYS A 335 10.96 6.23 -3.80
N VAL A 336 12.15 5.94 -4.33
CA VAL A 336 12.44 4.81 -5.24
C VAL A 336 12.48 3.48 -4.47
N ALA A 337 13.02 3.42 -3.26
CA ALA A 337 12.84 2.25 -2.38
C ALA A 337 11.35 2.02 -2.10
N ALA A 338 10.56 3.07 -2.20
CA ALA A 338 9.13 3.03 -2.29
C ALA A 338 8.61 2.70 -3.72
N GLU A 339 9.31 2.93 -4.80
CA GLU A 339 8.91 2.65 -6.19
C GLU A 339 9.34 1.27 -6.72
N THR A 340 10.35 0.65 -6.13
CA THR A 340 10.75 -0.69 -6.55
C THR A 340 9.67 -1.68 -6.15
N ALA A 341 8.92 -2.14 -7.15
CA ALA A 341 8.37 -3.49 -7.13
C ALA A 341 9.43 -4.46 -6.59
N PRO A 342 9.07 -5.55 -5.91
CA PRO A 342 10.07 -6.54 -5.49
C PRO A 342 11.00 -6.77 -6.67
N PRO A 343 12.32 -6.84 -6.45
CA PRO A 343 13.30 -6.90 -7.51
C PRO A 343 12.85 -7.92 -8.53
N THR A 344 12.82 -7.54 -9.79
CA THR A 344 12.48 -8.47 -10.86
C THR A 344 13.34 -9.71 -10.71
N MET A 345 12.86 -10.88 -11.08
CA MET A 345 13.70 -12.11 -11.04
C MET A 345 15.01 -11.91 -11.78
N GLU A 346 15.04 -11.00 -12.74
CA GLU A 346 16.29 -10.61 -13.44
C GLU A 346 17.25 -9.86 -12.51
N GLU A 347 16.78 -8.97 -11.65
CA GLU A 347 17.60 -8.27 -10.66
C GLU A 347 18.01 -9.20 -9.51
N LEU A 348 17.10 -10.10 -9.07
CA LEU A 348 17.43 -11.17 -8.13
C LEU A 348 18.43 -12.17 -8.74
N ALA A 349 18.25 -12.56 -10.01
CA ALA A 349 19.17 -13.43 -10.72
C ALA A 349 20.53 -12.75 -10.93
N LYS A 350 20.58 -11.46 -11.27
CA LYS A 350 21.81 -10.67 -11.35
C LYS A 350 22.49 -10.57 -9.98
N SER A 351 21.74 -10.33 -8.91
CA SER A 351 22.27 -10.29 -7.54
C SER A 351 22.80 -11.65 -7.09
N GLN A 352 22.10 -12.74 -7.41
CA GLN A 352 22.56 -14.10 -7.13
C GLN A 352 23.76 -14.48 -8.00
N LEU A 353 23.78 -14.09 -9.26
CA LEU A 353 24.92 -14.32 -10.17
C LEU A 353 26.16 -13.59 -9.67
N SER A 354 26.04 -12.32 -9.28
CA SER A 354 27.16 -11.56 -8.71
C SER A 354 27.67 -12.15 -7.40
N THR A 355 26.77 -12.72 -6.60
CA THR A 355 27.14 -13.44 -5.35
C THR A 355 27.86 -14.75 -5.67
N LEU A 356 27.36 -15.50 -6.66
CA LEU A 356 27.99 -16.75 -7.12
C LEU A 356 29.35 -16.47 -7.78
N GLU A 357 29.50 -15.41 -8.56
CA GLU A 357 30.78 -14.97 -9.14
C GLU A 357 31.78 -14.56 -8.05
N SER A 358 31.31 -13.87 -7.02
CA SER A 358 32.12 -13.51 -5.84
C SER A 358 32.58 -14.76 -5.07
N ILE A 359 31.69 -15.75 -4.90
CA ILE A 359 32.02 -17.04 -4.27
C ILE A 359 33.00 -17.83 -5.15
N ALA A 360 32.75 -17.91 -6.47
CA ALA A 360 33.62 -18.58 -7.41
C ALA A 360 35.03 -17.96 -7.44
N GLY A 361 35.11 -16.63 -7.46
CA GLY A 361 36.37 -15.90 -7.33
C GLY A 361 37.07 -16.10 -6.00
N GLY A 362 36.31 -16.28 -4.92
CA GLY A 362 36.82 -16.68 -3.59
C GLY A 362 37.40 -18.11 -3.57
N ILE A 363 36.71 -19.05 -4.20
CA ILE A 363 37.17 -20.44 -4.34
C ILE A 363 38.42 -20.54 -5.22
N GLU A 364 38.47 -19.79 -6.34
CA GLU A 364 39.63 -19.75 -7.24
C GLU A 364 40.87 -19.18 -6.52
N LYS A 365 40.69 -18.16 -5.68
CA LYS A 365 41.78 -17.65 -4.81
C LYS A 365 42.25 -18.66 -3.76
N LEU A 366 41.34 -19.49 -3.24
CA LEU A 366 41.66 -20.56 -2.28
C LEU A 366 42.41 -21.73 -2.96
N THR A 367 42.06 -22.06 -4.22
CA THR A 367 42.70 -23.13 -4.98
C THR A 367 44.07 -22.72 -5.58
N THR A 368 44.31 -21.41 -5.73
CA THR A 368 45.58 -20.86 -6.22
C THR A 368 46.57 -20.52 -5.09
N LEU A 369 46.23 -20.70 -3.83
CA LEU A 369 47.20 -20.59 -2.74
C LEU A 369 48.26 -21.70 -2.87
N PRO A 370 49.55 -21.37 -2.97
CA PRO A 370 50.60 -22.36 -3.12
C PRO A 370 50.61 -23.29 -1.89
N ALA A 371 50.65 -24.57 -2.16
CA ALA A 371 50.75 -25.66 -1.16
C ALA A 371 52.14 -25.63 -0.42
N LYS A 372 52.52 -24.50 0.14
CA LYS A 372 53.73 -24.27 0.92
C LYS A 372 53.36 -23.81 2.33
N GLN A 373 52.74 -24.66 3.12
CA GLN A 373 52.78 -24.55 4.59
C GLN A 373 52.20 -25.78 5.30
N ALA A 374 52.30 -26.96 4.71
CA ALA A 374 51.97 -28.19 5.41
C ALA A 374 53.19 -29.16 5.46
N ALA A 375 54.39 -28.64 5.63
CA ALA A 375 55.58 -29.46 5.88
C ALA A 375 56.51 -28.73 6.85
N GLY A 376 56.46 -29.13 8.07
CA GLY A 376 57.32 -28.69 9.17
C GLY A 376 56.53 -28.57 10.45
N THR A 377 56.54 -29.49 11.33
CA THR A 377 57.62 -29.88 12.19
C THR A 377 57.30 -31.18 12.91
N TYR A 378 58.16 -32.12 12.83
CA TYR A 378 58.39 -33.11 13.85
C TYR A 378 59.29 -32.54 14.91
#